data_eab6c2976a53c2a20999d5a2ebedd8c6
#
_entry.id   eab6c2976a53c2a20999d5a2ebedd8c6
#
_cell.length_a   1.000
_cell.length_b   1.000
_cell.length_c   1.000
_cell.angle_alpha   90.00
_cell.angle_beta   90.00
_cell.angle_gamma   90.00
#
_symmetry.space_group_name_H-M   'P 1'
#
loop_
_entity.id
_entity.type
_entity.pdbx_description
1 polymer ?
#
loop_
_entity_poly.entity_id
_entity_poly.type
_entity_poly.pdbx_seq_one_letter_code
_entity_poly.pdbx_strand_id
1 'polypeptide(L)' 'WWEGKINSSKEFQIMIKTNKCNIKKLIDKIIELHPYDEPEIIYWPISSSKGYSSWLNNACNP' A
#
# COMPACT_ATOMS: atom_id res chain seq x y z
N TRP A 1 -14.42 3.34 -4.94
CA TRP A 1 -15.11 3.50 -6.12
C TRP A 1 -15.49 4.94 -6.37
N TRP A 2 -15.41 5.30 -7.50
CA TRP A 2 -15.60 6.70 -7.76
C TRP A 2 -16.42 6.92 -9.00
N GLU A 3 -17.34 7.82 -8.89
CA GLU A 3 -18.10 8.46 -9.94
C GLU A 3 -18.59 7.64 -11.13
N GLY A 4 -18.50 6.34 -11.10
CA GLY A 4 -18.99 5.49 -12.15
C GLY A 4 -18.28 5.62 -13.48
N LYS A 5 -17.14 6.23 -13.51
CA LYS A 5 -16.41 6.38 -14.75
C LYS A 5 -15.63 5.12 -15.07
N ILE A 6 -15.69 4.73 -16.31
CA ILE A 6 -14.90 3.62 -16.79
C ILE A 6 -13.68 4.23 -17.45
N ASN A 7 -12.53 3.86 -16.93
CA ASN A 7 -11.28 4.31 -17.49
C ASN A 7 -10.89 3.40 -18.63
N SER A 8 -10.61 3.98 -19.78
CA SER A 8 -10.13 3.18 -20.90
C SER A 8 -8.64 2.88 -20.77
N SER A 9 -7.97 3.57 -19.87
CA SER A 9 -6.55 3.34 -19.61
C SER A 9 -6.36 2.05 -18.84
N LYS A 10 -5.23 1.40 -19.12
CA LYS A 10 -4.84 0.23 -18.36
C LYS A 10 -4.31 0.67 -17.01
N GLU A 11 -4.88 0.12 -15.94
CA GLU A 11 -4.44 0.44 -14.60
C GLU A 11 -4.04 -0.82 -13.86
N PHE A 12 -3.08 -0.69 -12.96
CA PHE A 12 -2.62 -1.79 -12.13
C PHE A 12 -2.84 -1.44 -10.68
N GLN A 13 -3.35 -2.40 -9.94
CA GLN A 13 -3.50 -2.27 -8.51
C GLN A 13 -2.38 -3.04 -7.84
N ILE A 14 -1.69 -2.38 -6.91
CA ILE A 14 -0.62 -3.01 -6.15
C ILE A 14 -1.07 -3.14 -4.71
N MET A 15 -1.01 -4.33 -4.18
CA MET A 15 -1.32 -4.56 -2.78
C MET A 15 -0.03 -4.81 -2.01
N ILE A 16 0.21 -4.00 -1.01
CA ILE A 16 1.42 -4.10 -0.19
C ILE A 16 1.01 -4.37 1.25
N LYS A 17 1.66 -5.33 1.87
CA LYS A 17 1.45 -5.64 3.27
C LYS A 17 2.65 -5.18 4.05
N THR A 18 2.41 -4.42 5.09
CA THR A 18 3.49 -3.89 5.92
C THR A 18 2.98 -3.68 7.34
N ASN A 19 3.87 -3.34 8.24
CA ASN A 19 3.47 -3.00 9.60
C ASN A 19 3.25 -1.50 9.73
N LYS A 20 2.60 -1.12 10.83
CA LYS A 20 2.24 0.26 11.09
C LYS A 20 3.44 1.21 11.09
N CYS A 21 4.58 0.75 11.56
CA CYS A 21 5.77 1.58 11.68
C CYS A 21 6.32 2.02 10.33
N ASN A 22 6.06 1.27 9.28
CA ASN A 22 6.61 1.55 7.95
C ASN A 22 5.65 2.27 7.02
N ILE A 23 4.42 2.53 7.44
CA ILE A 23 3.41 3.13 6.56
C ILE A 23 3.87 4.47 6.03
N LYS A 24 4.37 5.35 6.90
CA LYS A 24 4.78 6.68 6.47
C LYS A 24 5.92 6.61 5.45
N LYS A 25 6.90 5.78 5.70
CA LYS A 25 8.02 5.61 4.77
C LYS A 25 7.57 5.07 3.42
N LEU A 26 6.62 4.15 3.45
CA LEU A 26 6.09 3.56 2.24
C LEU A 26 5.33 4.59 1.42
N ILE A 27 4.48 5.37 2.06
CA ILE A 27 3.72 6.42 1.38
C ILE A 27 4.66 7.45 0.76
N ASP A 28 5.64 7.90 1.52
CA ASP A 28 6.62 8.87 1.03
C ASP A 28 7.35 8.33 -0.20
N LYS A 29 7.69 7.04 -0.18
CA LYS A 29 8.38 6.43 -1.31
C LYS A 29 7.49 6.32 -2.54
N ILE A 30 6.24 5.98 -2.36
CA ILE A 30 5.29 5.90 -3.46
C ILE A 30 5.11 7.27 -4.10
N ILE A 31 4.95 8.30 -3.30
CA ILE A 31 4.80 9.67 -3.80
C ILE A 31 6.05 10.10 -4.56
N GLU A 32 7.21 9.74 -4.06
CA GLU A 32 8.48 10.04 -4.73
C GLU A 32 8.55 9.42 -6.13
N LEU A 33 8.02 8.22 -6.27
CA LEU A 33 8.04 7.50 -7.54
C LEU A 33 6.97 7.96 -8.53
N HIS A 34 6.04 8.81 -8.10
CA HIS A 34 4.95 9.32 -8.93
C HIS A 34 4.94 10.85 -8.90
N PRO A 35 6.01 11.49 -9.41
CA PRO A 35 6.16 12.94 -9.24
C PRO A 35 5.17 13.79 -10.04
N TYR A 36 4.54 13.22 -11.06
CA TYR A 36 3.65 13.99 -11.93
C TYR A 36 2.18 13.68 -11.73
N ASP A 37 1.86 12.62 -11.02
CA ASP A 37 0.50 12.18 -10.82
C ASP A 37 0.21 12.08 -9.34
N GLU A 38 -1.04 12.32 -8.97
CA GLU A 38 -1.48 12.08 -7.61
C GLU A 38 -1.80 10.59 -7.48
N PRO A 39 -0.98 9.80 -6.79
CA PRO A 39 -1.26 8.37 -6.69
C PRO A 39 -2.42 8.12 -5.74
N GLU A 40 -3.23 7.13 -6.05
CA GLU A 40 -4.27 6.70 -5.14
C GLU A 40 -3.64 5.76 -4.12
N ILE A 41 -3.57 6.21 -2.88
CA ILE A 41 -3.02 5.43 -1.79
C ILE A 41 -4.09 5.26 -0.73
N ILE A 42 -4.54 4.02 -0.57
CA ILE A 42 -5.54 3.69 0.44
C ILE A 42 -4.96 2.59 1.31
N TYR A 43 -5.10 2.73 2.61
CA TYR A 43 -4.61 1.72 3.52
C TYR A 43 -5.56 1.54 4.69
N TRP A 44 -5.54 0.35 5.25
CA TRP A 44 -6.36 0.04 6.41
C TRP A 44 -5.69 -1.07 7.22
N PRO A 45 -5.98 -1.12 8.52
CA PRO A 45 -5.45 -2.19 9.35
C PRO A 45 -6.14 -3.51 9.03
N ILE A 46 -5.38 -4.58 9.07
CA ILE A 46 -5.91 -5.92 8.87
C ILE A 46 -5.44 -6.83 10.01
N SER A 47 -6.22 -7.86 10.26
CA SER A 47 -5.85 -8.89 11.22
C SER A 47 -5.41 -10.12 10.45
N SER A 48 -4.52 -10.87 11.04
CA SER A 48 -4.03 -12.09 10.45
C SER A 48 -3.74 -13.13 11.52
N SER A 49 -3.40 -14.33 11.09
CA SER A 49 -2.93 -15.33 12.03
C SER A 49 -1.65 -14.84 12.70
N LYS A 50 -1.42 -15.32 13.92
CA LYS A 50 -0.27 -14.90 14.70
C LYS A 50 1.05 -15.23 14.02
N GLY A 51 1.13 -16.40 13.40
CA GLY A 51 2.34 -16.81 12.69
C GLY A 51 2.64 -15.90 11.51
N TYR A 52 1.62 -15.52 10.76
CA TYR A 52 1.82 -14.62 9.62
C TYR A 52 2.23 -13.23 10.07
N SER A 53 1.60 -12.71 11.13
CA SER A 53 1.95 -11.40 11.68
C SER A 53 3.41 -11.36 12.14
N SER A 54 3.86 -12.40 12.81
CA SER A 54 5.25 -12.51 13.24
C SER A 54 6.20 -12.51 12.05
N TRP A 55 5.88 -13.31 11.05
CA TRP A 55 6.70 -13.37 9.84
C TRP A 55 6.78 -12.01 9.16
N LEU A 56 5.64 -11.35 9.03
CA LEU A 56 5.58 -10.05 8.37
C LEU A 56 6.39 -9.00 9.13
N ASN A 57 6.25 -8.96 10.45
CA ASN A 57 7.01 -8.01 11.26
C ASN A 57 8.51 -8.22 11.11
N ASN A 58 8.96 -9.47 11.10
CA ASN A 58 10.37 -9.77 10.90
C ASN A 58 10.85 -9.35 9.52
N ALA A 59 10.03 -9.50 8.51
CA ALA A 59 10.37 -9.11 7.15
C ALA A 59 10.44 -7.59 6.99
N CYS A 60 9.55 -6.86 7.69
CA CYS A 60 9.47 -5.41 7.59
C CYS A 60 10.43 -4.66 8.51
N ASN A 61 10.94 -5.32 9.54
CA ASN A 61 11.86 -4.73 10.50
C ASN A 61 13.18 -5.49 10.49
N PRO A 62 14.04 -5.23 9.51
CA PRO A 62 15.34 -5.87 9.43
C PRO A 62 16.25 -5.48 10.56
#